data_9b259db6e02cf695cc94c694f81c87ab
#
_entry.id   9b259db6e02cf695cc94c694f81c87ab
#
_cell.length_a   1.000
_cell.length_b   1.000
_cell.length_c   1.000
_cell.angle_alpha   90.00
_cell.angle_beta   90.00
_cell.angle_gamma   90.00
#
_symmetry.space_group_name_H-M   'P 1'
#
loop_
_entity.id
_entity.type
_entity.pdbx_description
1 polymer ?
#
loop_
_entity_poly.entity_id
_entity_poly.type
_entity_poly.pdbx_seq_one_letter_code
_entity_poly.pdbx_strand_id
1 'polypeptide(L)'
;KVVLSWAPHPKALPHAVANSFVQMMQKQNADFVITHPVGYELDPNIIKDSKIEYNQDKALENADFVYVKNWSSYSDYGQIKSEDKTWQMTLKKLGNAKFMHCLPVRRNVVVADEVLDSKQSLVIEQANNRTFAAQLVLKKILENLN
;
A
#
# COMPACT_ATOMS: atom_id res chain seq x y z
N LYS A 1 -2.62 2.63 13.90
CA LYS A 1 -1.47 2.08 13.17
C LYS A 1 -1.82 1.85 11.72
N VAL A 2 -0.97 2.29 10.80
CA VAL A 2 -1.13 2.11 9.35
C VAL A 2 0.02 1.24 8.83
N VAL A 3 -0.29 0.26 7.99
CA VAL A 3 0.70 -0.64 7.40
C VAL A 3 0.64 -0.55 5.88
N LEU A 4 1.79 -0.30 5.24
CA LEU A 4 1.99 -0.52 3.82
C LEU A 4 2.57 -1.91 3.64
N SER A 5 1.80 -2.83 3.04
CA SER A 5 2.25 -4.20 2.80
C SER A 5 2.49 -4.46 1.32
N TRP A 6 3.67 -5.01 1.00
CA TRP A 6 3.90 -5.62 -0.30
C TRP A 6 2.99 -6.84 -0.49
N ALA A 7 2.66 -7.14 -1.73
CA ALA A 7 1.96 -8.35 -2.12
C ALA A 7 2.44 -8.86 -3.49
N PRO A 8 2.35 -10.17 -3.79
CA PRO A 8 2.79 -10.72 -5.05
C PRO A 8 1.96 -10.20 -6.22
N HIS A 9 2.56 -10.18 -7.41
CA HIS A 9 1.89 -9.81 -8.65
C HIS A 9 2.59 -10.47 -9.84
N PRO A 10 1.87 -10.91 -10.90
CA PRO A 10 2.46 -11.58 -12.07
C PRO A 10 3.23 -10.64 -13.01
N LYS A 11 3.28 -9.35 -12.68
CA LYS A 11 4.10 -8.33 -13.37
C LYS A 11 4.88 -7.54 -12.34
N ALA A 12 6.08 -7.15 -12.70
CA ALA A 12 6.87 -6.22 -11.93
C ALA A 12 6.27 -4.81 -12.05
N LEU A 13 5.74 -4.27 -10.96
CA LEU A 13 5.09 -2.95 -10.95
C LEU A 13 6.03 -1.84 -10.48
N PRO A 14 5.82 -0.58 -10.91
CA PRO A 14 6.65 0.54 -10.50
C PRO A 14 6.45 0.92 -9.02
N HIS A 15 7.44 1.63 -8.46
CA HIS A 15 7.47 2.08 -7.06
C HIS A 15 6.57 3.30 -6.78
N ALA A 16 6.08 3.99 -7.81
CA ALA A 16 5.44 5.30 -7.69
C ALA A 16 4.34 5.36 -6.62
N VAL A 17 3.48 4.35 -6.56
CA VAL A 17 2.37 4.30 -5.58
C VAL A 17 2.90 4.09 -4.17
N ALA A 18 3.82 3.13 -3.98
CA ALA A 18 4.41 2.86 -2.67
C ALA A 18 5.16 4.09 -2.16
N ASN A 19 6.03 4.69 -2.99
CA ASN A 19 6.79 5.88 -2.66
C ASN A 19 5.89 7.07 -2.28
N SER A 20 4.85 7.33 -3.08
CA SER A 20 3.89 8.41 -2.81
C SER A 20 3.14 8.19 -1.49
N PHE A 21 2.74 6.95 -1.20
CA PHE A 21 2.08 6.63 0.05
C PHE A 21 3.00 6.82 1.26
N VAL A 22 4.26 6.34 1.18
CA VAL A 22 5.26 6.56 2.24
C VAL A 22 5.46 8.05 2.51
N GLN A 23 5.69 8.85 1.46
CA GLN A 23 5.88 10.29 1.60
C GLN A 23 4.66 11.01 2.20
N MET A 24 3.44 10.54 1.91
CA MET A 24 2.23 11.08 2.51
C MET A 24 2.15 10.70 3.99
N MET A 25 2.43 9.44 4.34
CA MET A 25 2.38 8.96 5.72
C MET A 25 3.41 9.64 6.62
N GLN A 26 4.59 9.98 6.11
CA GLN A 26 5.61 10.76 6.83
C GLN A 26 5.15 12.18 7.23
N LYS A 27 4.10 12.69 6.58
CA LYS A 27 3.49 13.99 6.93
C LYS A 27 2.35 13.85 7.94
N GLN A 28 2.01 12.63 8.33
CA GLN A 28 0.93 12.35 9.26
C GLN A 28 1.50 11.97 10.63
N ASN A 29 0.78 12.30 11.70
CA ASN A 29 1.10 11.82 13.04
C ASN A 29 0.46 10.43 13.24
N ALA A 30 1.04 9.41 12.60
CA ALA A 30 0.53 8.03 12.64
C ALA A 30 1.67 7.03 12.88
N ASP A 31 1.39 5.96 13.64
CA ASP A 31 2.28 4.80 13.71
C ASP A 31 2.26 4.09 12.35
N PHE A 32 3.30 4.32 11.55
CA PHE A 32 3.40 3.82 10.19
C PHE A 32 4.51 2.77 10.07
N VAL A 33 4.17 1.64 9.45
CA VAL A 33 5.07 0.51 9.21
C VAL A 33 5.03 0.08 7.75
N ILE A 34 6.20 -0.16 7.17
CA ILE A 34 6.34 -0.74 5.83
C ILE A 34 6.73 -2.21 6.01
N THR A 35 6.09 -3.13 5.25
CA THR A 35 6.44 -4.54 5.28
C THR A 35 6.55 -5.12 3.86
N HIS A 36 7.62 -5.84 3.61
CA HIS A 36 7.94 -6.44 2.32
C HIS A 36 8.93 -7.59 2.48
N PRO A 37 9.03 -8.52 1.51
CA PRO A 37 10.09 -9.53 1.49
C PRO A 37 11.47 -8.86 1.33
N VAL A 38 12.50 -9.52 1.81
CA VAL A 38 13.91 -9.11 1.57
C VAL A 38 14.16 -8.99 0.06
N GLY A 39 14.84 -7.92 -0.34
CA GLY A 39 15.11 -7.60 -1.75
C GLY A 39 14.05 -6.72 -2.42
N TYR A 40 13.02 -6.30 -1.68
CA TYR A 40 11.99 -5.36 -2.14
C TYR A 40 12.01 -4.03 -1.35
N GLU A 41 13.17 -3.68 -0.83
CA GLU A 41 13.39 -2.40 -0.14
C GLU A 41 13.05 -1.23 -1.07
N LEU A 42 12.39 -0.22 -0.53
CA LEU A 42 12.19 1.06 -1.20
C LEU A 42 13.44 1.93 -1.05
N ASP A 43 13.57 2.97 -1.87
CA ASP A 43 14.70 3.88 -1.85
C ASP A 43 14.89 4.49 -0.45
N PRO A 44 16.10 4.42 0.13
CA PRO A 44 16.41 5.00 1.44
C PRO A 44 16.05 6.50 1.55
N ASN A 45 16.20 7.25 0.46
CA ASN A 45 15.82 8.67 0.42
C ASN A 45 14.30 8.89 0.51
N ILE A 46 13.51 7.88 0.13
CA ILE A 46 12.04 7.91 0.24
C ILE A 46 11.61 7.45 1.63
N ILE A 47 12.11 6.30 2.09
CA ILE A 47 11.66 5.71 3.36
C ILE A 47 12.16 6.48 4.58
N LYS A 48 13.34 7.12 4.50
CA LYS A 48 13.95 7.86 5.61
C LYS A 48 13.95 7.04 6.91
N ASP A 49 13.35 7.58 7.97
CA ASP A 49 13.22 6.95 9.29
C ASP A 49 11.98 6.06 9.43
N SER A 50 11.28 5.75 8.33
CA SER A 50 10.08 4.90 8.39
C SER A 50 10.44 3.50 8.88
N LYS A 51 9.62 2.97 9.78
CA LYS A 51 9.81 1.63 10.34
C LYS A 51 9.59 0.55 9.29
N ILE A 52 10.53 -0.38 9.16
CA ILE A 52 10.42 -1.56 8.31
C ILE A 52 10.30 -2.80 9.19
N GLU A 53 9.39 -3.69 8.84
CA GLU A 53 9.23 -5.01 9.45
C GLU A 53 9.14 -6.07 8.34
N TYR A 54 10.11 -6.99 8.29
CA TYR A 54 10.18 -8.02 7.26
C TYR A 54 9.24 -9.22 7.51
N ASN A 55 8.73 -9.35 8.72
CA ASN A 55 7.69 -10.32 9.04
C ASN A 55 6.31 -9.66 8.86
N GLN A 56 5.58 -10.07 7.81
CA GLN A 56 4.28 -9.50 7.49
C GLN A 56 3.28 -9.64 8.63
N ASP A 57 3.18 -10.82 9.24
CA ASP A 57 2.21 -11.07 10.30
C ASP A 57 2.47 -10.17 11.51
N LYS A 58 3.75 -10.01 11.89
CA LYS A 58 4.15 -9.09 12.97
C LYS A 58 3.90 -7.63 12.62
N ALA A 59 4.11 -7.23 11.36
CA ALA A 59 3.79 -5.88 10.91
C ALA A 59 2.29 -5.56 11.05
N LEU A 60 1.44 -6.56 10.76
CA LEU A 60 -0.01 -6.44 10.75
C LEU A 60 -0.64 -6.46 12.17
N GLU A 61 0.09 -6.87 13.20
CA GLU A 61 -0.43 -6.88 14.57
C GLU A 61 -0.94 -5.50 14.99
N ASN A 62 -2.19 -5.46 15.46
CA ASN A 62 -2.87 -4.23 15.89
C ASN A 62 -2.92 -3.12 14.82
N ALA A 63 -2.94 -3.49 13.53
CA ALA A 63 -3.16 -2.52 12.48
C ALA A 63 -4.61 -2.05 12.45
N ASP A 64 -4.82 -0.75 12.22
CA ASP A 64 -6.14 -0.15 11.96
C ASP A 64 -6.42 -0.11 10.46
N PHE A 65 -5.38 0.18 9.65
CA PHE A 65 -5.45 0.25 8.19
C PHE A 65 -4.29 -0.49 7.56
N VAL A 66 -4.57 -1.27 6.53
CA VAL A 66 -3.57 -1.99 5.74
C VAL A 66 -3.72 -1.60 4.26
N TYR A 67 -2.71 -0.89 3.74
CA TYR A 67 -2.61 -0.56 2.33
C TYR A 67 -1.73 -1.58 1.63
N VAL A 68 -2.32 -2.40 0.77
CA VAL A 68 -1.61 -3.46 0.05
C VAL A 68 -1.24 -3.00 -1.35
N LYS A 69 0.00 -3.24 -1.76
CA LYS A 69 0.48 -2.89 -3.09
C LYS A 69 1.66 -3.77 -3.50
N ASN A 70 1.76 -4.11 -4.78
CA ASN A 70 2.99 -4.65 -5.35
C ASN A 70 3.92 -3.52 -5.80
N TRP A 71 5.22 -3.73 -5.66
CA TRP A 71 6.28 -2.95 -6.31
C TRP A 71 7.48 -3.84 -6.61
N SER A 72 8.28 -3.46 -7.61
CA SER A 72 9.51 -4.16 -8.01
C SER A 72 10.63 -3.99 -6.99
N SER A 73 11.63 -4.87 -7.06
CA SER A 73 12.93 -4.62 -6.43
C SER A 73 13.62 -3.41 -7.08
N TYR A 74 14.36 -2.63 -6.30
CA TYR A 74 15.18 -1.54 -6.81
C TYR A 74 16.42 -2.05 -7.53
N SER A 75 17.06 -3.11 -7.01
CA SER A 75 18.27 -3.70 -7.59
C SER A 75 18.00 -4.40 -8.92
N ASP A 76 16.78 -4.95 -9.09
CA ASP A 76 16.39 -5.73 -10.25
C ASP A 76 15.03 -5.22 -10.79
N TYR A 77 15.00 -3.95 -11.10
CA TYR A 77 13.77 -3.29 -11.57
C TYR A 77 13.21 -3.96 -12.83
N GLY A 78 11.92 -4.20 -12.81
CA GLY A 78 11.23 -4.86 -13.92
C GLY A 78 11.27 -6.39 -13.88
N GLN A 79 11.98 -6.99 -12.93
CA GLN A 79 12.00 -8.43 -12.71
C GLN A 79 11.10 -8.85 -11.54
N ILE A 80 10.54 -10.06 -11.65
CA ILE A 80 9.77 -10.69 -10.58
C ILE A 80 10.77 -11.57 -9.79
N LYS A 81 11.16 -11.14 -8.60
CA LYS A 81 12.09 -11.88 -7.73
C LYS A 81 11.39 -12.85 -6.78
N SER A 82 10.12 -12.60 -6.48
CA SER A 82 9.33 -13.43 -5.58
C SER A 82 7.90 -13.56 -6.08
N GLU A 83 7.42 -14.79 -6.08
CA GLU A 83 6.02 -15.16 -6.28
C GLU A 83 5.43 -15.77 -5.00
N ASP A 84 6.04 -15.44 -3.86
CA ASP A 84 5.64 -16.00 -2.56
C ASP A 84 4.19 -15.63 -2.23
N LYS A 85 3.33 -16.61 -2.42
CA LYS A 85 1.88 -16.48 -2.16
C LYS A 85 1.55 -16.28 -0.69
N THR A 86 2.48 -16.53 0.22
CA THR A 86 2.28 -16.25 1.66
C THR A 86 2.11 -14.77 1.92
N TRP A 87 2.55 -13.87 1.02
CA TRP A 87 2.34 -12.42 1.11
C TRP A 87 0.98 -11.94 0.61
N GLN A 88 0.15 -12.85 0.08
CA GLN A 88 -1.24 -12.50 -0.27
C GLN A 88 -2.00 -12.05 0.98
N MET A 89 -2.78 -10.98 0.86
CA MET A 89 -3.64 -10.52 1.96
C MET A 89 -4.88 -11.40 2.06
N THR A 90 -5.14 -11.94 3.25
CA THR A 90 -6.32 -12.74 3.59
C THR A 90 -7.05 -12.12 4.78
N LEU A 91 -8.32 -12.50 5.03
CA LEU A 91 -9.05 -12.02 6.21
C LEU A 91 -8.36 -12.41 7.53
N LYS A 92 -7.76 -13.59 7.57
CA LYS A 92 -7.00 -14.03 8.74
C LYS A 92 -5.85 -13.08 9.07
N LYS A 93 -5.09 -12.65 8.06
CA LYS A 93 -3.98 -11.68 8.22
C LYS A 93 -4.47 -10.27 8.50
N LEU A 94 -5.54 -9.86 7.84
CA LEU A 94 -6.12 -8.53 7.99
C LEU A 94 -6.65 -8.30 9.41
N GLY A 95 -7.15 -9.35 10.07
CA GLY A 95 -7.76 -9.25 11.39
C GLY A 95 -8.94 -8.27 11.39
N ASN A 96 -8.89 -7.26 12.25
CA ASN A 96 -9.92 -6.21 12.34
C ASN A 96 -9.60 -4.95 11.51
N ALA A 97 -8.44 -4.91 10.85
CA ALA A 97 -8.02 -3.75 10.09
C ALA A 97 -8.91 -3.46 8.88
N LYS A 98 -8.90 -2.22 8.41
CA LYS A 98 -9.51 -1.82 7.14
C LYS A 98 -8.52 -2.05 5.99
N PHE A 99 -9.01 -2.65 4.92
CA PHE A 99 -8.23 -2.94 3.72
C PHE A 99 -8.29 -1.80 2.72
N MET A 100 -7.14 -1.43 2.15
CA MET A 100 -7.00 -0.38 1.15
C MET A 100 -6.17 -0.87 -0.05
N HIS A 101 -6.54 -0.45 -1.26
CA HIS A 101 -5.79 -0.67 -2.50
C HIS A 101 -6.21 0.35 -3.55
N CYS A 102 -5.25 0.89 -4.30
CA CYS A 102 -5.49 1.96 -5.28
C CYS A 102 -6.22 1.53 -6.57
N LEU A 103 -6.57 0.25 -6.70
CA LEU A 103 -7.15 -0.33 -7.91
C LEU A 103 -6.34 -0.03 -9.21
N PRO A 104 -6.41 -0.86 -10.27
CA PRO A 104 -7.05 -2.19 -10.24
C PRO A 104 -6.28 -3.18 -9.35
N VAL A 105 -6.98 -4.18 -8.82
CA VAL A 105 -6.39 -5.22 -7.96
C VAL A 105 -6.63 -6.60 -8.58
N ARG A 106 -5.66 -7.51 -8.41
CA ARG A 106 -5.81 -8.91 -8.83
C ARG A 106 -6.31 -9.74 -7.66
N ARG A 107 -7.56 -10.19 -7.80
CA ARG A 107 -8.20 -11.13 -6.88
C ARG A 107 -7.43 -12.45 -6.82
N ASN A 108 -7.32 -13.02 -5.63
CA ASN A 108 -6.66 -14.29 -5.35
C ASN A 108 -5.17 -14.37 -5.76
N VAL A 109 -4.56 -13.20 -5.97
CA VAL A 109 -3.12 -13.01 -6.17
C VAL A 109 -2.57 -12.00 -5.18
N VAL A 110 -3.02 -10.75 -5.27
CA VAL A 110 -2.64 -9.67 -4.35
C VAL A 110 -3.41 -9.81 -3.03
N VAL A 111 -4.69 -10.10 -3.14
CA VAL A 111 -5.65 -10.17 -2.04
C VAL A 111 -6.70 -11.23 -2.33
N ALA A 112 -7.14 -11.94 -1.29
CA ALA A 112 -8.21 -12.92 -1.40
C ALA A 112 -9.57 -12.24 -1.64
N ASP A 113 -10.47 -12.91 -2.37
CA ASP A 113 -11.82 -12.43 -2.66
C ASP A 113 -12.57 -12.05 -1.38
N GLU A 114 -12.46 -12.87 -0.35
CA GLU A 114 -13.09 -12.65 0.95
C GLU A 114 -12.75 -11.31 1.59
N VAL A 115 -11.56 -10.77 1.34
CA VAL A 115 -11.14 -9.44 1.84
C VAL A 115 -11.80 -8.34 1.04
N LEU A 116 -11.77 -8.44 -0.30
CA LEU A 116 -12.34 -7.42 -1.19
C LEU A 116 -13.84 -7.28 -1.01
N ASP A 117 -14.52 -8.39 -0.78
CA ASP A 117 -15.99 -8.44 -0.65
C ASP A 117 -16.45 -8.25 0.80
N SER A 118 -15.52 -8.05 1.75
CA SER A 118 -15.82 -7.81 3.16
C SER A 118 -16.23 -6.37 3.44
N LYS A 119 -16.86 -6.16 4.61
CA LYS A 119 -17.14 -4.82 5.17
C LYS A 119 -15.88 -4.06 5.62
N GLN A 120 -14.71 -4.71 5.58
CA GLN A 120 -13.43 -4.12 5.92
C GLN A 120 -12.76 -3.47 4.70
N SER A 121 -13.23 -3.78 3.48
CA SER A 121 -12.70 -3.22 2.24
C SER A 121 -13.14 -1.77 2.06
N LEU A 122 -12.15 -0.88 1.92
CA LEU A 122 -12.36 0.55 1.65
C LEU A 122 -11.94 0.94 0.22
N VAL A 123 -11.80 -0.03 -0.69
CA VAL A 123 -11.25 0.24 -2.03
C VAL A 123 -12.12 1.18 -2.85
N ILE A 124 -13.44 1.11 -2.69
CA ILE A 124 -14.39 1.98 -3.42
C ILE A 124 -14.38 3.39 -2.82
N GLU A 125 -14.42 3.51 -1.49
CA GLU A 125 -14.31 4.79 -0.79
C GLU A 125 -12.98 5.48 -1.12
N GLN A 126 -11.88 4.74 -1.13
CA GLN A 126 -10.57 5.24 -1.52
C GLN A 126 -10.57 5.74 -2.98
N ALA A 127 -11.18 5.00 -3.90
CA ALA A 127 -11.30 5.40 -5.29
C ALA A 127 -12.14 6.68 -5.46
N ASN A 128 -13.24 6.81 -4.71
CA ASN A 128 -14.09 7.99 -4.72
C ASN A 128 -13.39 9.24 -4.17
N ASN A 129 -12.50 9.11 -3.19
CA ASN A 129 -11.71 10.22 -2.64
C ASN A 129 -10.87 10.94 -3.69
N ARG A 130 -10.54 10.30 -4.81
CA ARG A 130 -9.87 10.93 -5.95
C ARG A 130 -10.64 12.13 -6.49
N THR A 131 -11.96 12.08 -6.51
CA THR A 131 -12.80 13.20 -6.97
C THR A 131 -12.61 14.43 -6.10
N PHE A 132 -12.67 14.25 -4.77
CA PHE A 132 -12.48 15.36 -3.82
C PHE A 132 -11.06 15.92 -3.89
N ALA A 133 -10.04 15.05 -3.97
CA ALA A 133 -8.65 15.47 -4.07
C ALA A 133 -8.41 16.28 -5.36
N ALA A 134 -8.95 15.83 -6.51
CA ALA A 134 -8.83 16.54 -7.78
C ALA A 134 -9.51 17.92 -7.74
N GLN A 135 -10.71 18.01 -7.16
CA GLN A 135 -11.43 19.27 -6.99
C GLN A 135 -10.66 20.25 -6.10
N LEU A 136 -10.08 19.76 -4.99
CA LEU A 136 -9.26 20.61 -4.11
C LEU A 136 -8.03 21.15 -4.82
N VAL A 137 -7.32 20.31 -5.58
CA VAL A 137 -6.14 20.73 -6.35
C VAL A 137 -6.53 21.79 -7.39
N LEU A 138 -7.60 21.55 -8.16
CA LEU A 138 -8.08 22.51 -9.14
C LEU A 138 -8.46 23.84 -8.48
N LYS A 139 -9.20 23.80 -7.37
CA LYS A 139 -9.54 25.01 -6.61
C LYS A 139 -8.29 25.78 -6.19
N LYS A 140 -7.29 25.10 -5.64
CA LYS A 140 -6.02 25.74 -5.21
C LYS A 140 -5.24 26.34 -6.37
N ILE A 141 -5.23 25.71 -7.53
CA ILE A 141 -4.62 26.28 -8.74
C ILE A 141 -5.33 27.57 -9.14
N LEU A 142 -6.66 27.56 -9.22
CA LEU A 142 -7.45 28.74 -9.60
C LEU A 142 -7.32 29.89 -8.60
N GLU A 143 -7.28 29.61 -7.30
CA GLU A 143 -7.06 30.63 -6.25
C GLU A 143 -5.68 31.31 -6.35
N ASN A 144 -4.66 30.62 -6.88
CA ASN A 144 -3.31 31.16 -7.05
C ASN A 144 -3.03 31.79 -8.41
N LEU A 145 -4.00 31.80 -9.33
CA LEU A 145 -3.89 32.47 -10.62
C LEU A 145 -4.39 33.95 -10.58
N ASN A 146 -4.98 34.36 -9.45
CA ASN A 146 -5.40 35.72 -9.16
C ASN A 146 -4.42 36.37 -8.18
#